data_1606f7ae8a057aab1b9736d1282c31c0
#
_entry.id   1606f7ae8a057aab1b9736d1282c31c0
#
_cell.length_a   1.000
_cell.length_b   1.000
_cell.length_c   1.000
_cell.angle_alpha   90.00
_cell.angle_beta   90.00
_cell.angle_gamma   90.00
#
_symmetry.space_group_name_H-M   'P 1'
#
loop_
_entity.id
_entity.type
_entity.pdbx_description
1 polymer ?
#
loop_
_entity_poly.entity_id
_entity_poly.type
_entity_poly.pdbx_seq_one_letter_code
_entity_poly.pdbx_strand_id
1 'polypeptide(L)'
;MSKKLGIIMDPIQSINFKKDTSLLILLAAKKSGFTLYLIEQNDLYLDCDEPRALTAELNVFDDENKWFELKTKKDISISDLDVILMRKDPPFNKEYIYSTYILEAAKRKGVLIVNDPQSLRDCNEKIFATEFKQFTPPLIVTKNIKLLKAFLT
;
A
#
# COMPACT_ATOMS: atom_id res chain seq x y z
N MET A 1 -2.78 19.73 16.68
CA MET A 1 -3.62 19.10 15.63
C MET A 1 -3.35 17.62 15.65
N SER A 2 -4.38 16.77 15.38
CA SER A 2 -4.16 15.33 15.22
C SER A 2 -3.36 15.06 13.94
N LYS A 3 -2.44 14.10 14.00
CA LYS A 3 -1.72 13.64 12.79
C LYS A 3 -2.66 12.90 11.87
N LYS A 4 -2.44 13.01 10.56
CA LYS A 4 -3.26 12.42 9.50
C LYS A 4 -2.54 11.23 8.89
N LEU A 5 -3.17 10.06 8.90
CA LEU A 5 -2.66 8.83 8.31
C LEU A 5 -3.53 8.42 7.13
N GLY A 6 -2.93 8.36 5.95
CA GLY A 6 -3.53 7.72 4.77
C GLY A 6 -3.15 6.25 4.69
N ILE A 7 -4.08 5.40 4.29
CA ILE A 7 -3.80 4.01 3.96
C ILE A 7 -4.28 3.72 2.55
N ILE A 8 -3.38 3.18 1.71
CA ILE A 8 -3.72 2.69 0.38
C ILE A 8 -3.86 1.18 0.46
N MET A 9 -5.07 0.69 0.25
CA MET A 9 -5.38 -0.73 0.39
C MET A 9 -6.53 -1.13 -0.54
N ASP A 10 -6.83 -2.42 -0.58
CA ASP A 10 -8.04 -2.93 -1.21
C ASP A 10 -9.30 -2.44 -0.48
N PRO A 11 -10.47 -2.49 -1.12
CA PRO A 11 -11.71 -2.02 -0.49
C PRO A 11 -11.90 -2.61 0.91
N ILE A 12 -12.05 -1.76 1.92
CA ILE A 12 -12.07 -2.16 3.35
C ILE A 12 -13.21 -3.13 3.68
N GLN A 13 -14.28 -3.12 2.90
CA GLN A 13 -15.38 -4.07 3.05
C GLN A 13 -15.03 -5.50 2.63
N SER A 14 -13.95 -5.69 1.86
CA SER A 14 -13.51 -7.01 1.35
C SER A 14 -12.46 -7.70 2.22
N ILE A 15 -11.94 -7.03 3.25
CA ILE A 15 -10.90 -7.60 4.12
C ILE A 15 -11.45 -8.69 5.03
N ASN A 16 -10.57 -9.60 5.47
CA ASN A 16 -10.93 -10.57 6.49
C ASN A 16 -10.67 -9.96 7.88
N PHE A 17 -11.73 -9.62 8.59
CA PHE A 17 -11.65 -8.97 9.91
C PHE A 17 -10.67 -9.65 10.87
N LYS A 18 -10.65 -10.99 10.93
CA LYS A 18 -9.83 -11.75 11.89
C LYS A 18 -8.35 -11.89 11.49
N LYS A 19 -8.01 -11.63 10.21
CA LYS A 19 -6.68 -11.93 9.67
C LYS A 19 -5.96 -10.71 9.10
N ASP A 20 -6.68 -9.62 8.87
CA ASP A 20 -6.12 -8.47 8.18
C ASP A 20 -5.26 -7.61 9.13
N THR A 21 -3.97 -7.53 8.82
CA THR A 21 -3.03 -6.73 9.60
C THR A 21 -3.20 -5.23 9.38
N SER A 22 -3.79 -4.79 8.26
CA SER A 22 -4.05 -3.38 8.00
C SER A 22 -5.11 -2.84 8.96
N LEU A 23 -6.15 -3.63 9.26
CA LEU A 23 -7.16 -3.26 10.27
C LEU A 23 -6.53 -3.10 11.66
N LEU A 24 -5.64 -4.02 12.06
CA LEU A 24 -4.94 -3.92 13.36
C LEU A 24 -4.10 -2.64 13.45
N ILE A 25 -3.40 -2.29 12.36
CA ILE A 25 -2.61 -1.05 12.28
C ILE A 25 -3.54 0.18 12.39
N LEU A 26 -4.67 0.17 11.70
CA LEU A 26 -5.65 1.27 11.74
C LEU A 26 -6.25 1.46 13.13
N LEU A 27 -6.61 0.36 13.82
CA LEU A 27 -7.09 0.40 15.21
C LEU A 27 -6.04 1.00 16.15
N ALA A 28 -4.78 0.59 16.01
CA ALA A 28 -3.66 1.12 16.79
C ALA A 28 -3.41 2.62 16.51
N ALA A 29 -3.46 3.02 15.23
CA ALA A 29 -3.29 4.41 14.83
C ALA A 29 -4.42 5.30 15.37
N LYS A 30 -5.68 4.84 15.29
CA LYS A 30 -6.83 5.54 15.90
C LYS A 30 -6.64 5.71 17.40
N LYS A 31 -6.24 4.65 18.12
CA LYS A 31 -5.94 4.70 19.55
C LYS A 31 -4.83 5.70 19.88
N SER A 32 -3.87 5.88 18.97
CA SER A 32 -2.78 6.86 19.07
C SER A 32 -3.18 8.28 18.65
N GLY A 33 -4.45 8.53 18.35
CA GLY A 33 -4.99 9.86 18.04
C GLY A 33 -4.82 10.32 16.58
N PHE A 34 -4.52 9.41 15.65
CA PHE A 34 -4.50 9.74 14.23
C PHE A 34 -5.91 9.92 13.66
N THR A 35 -6.06 10.88 12.76
CA THR A 35 -7.20 10.92 11.82
C THR A 35 -6.85 10.04 10.62
N LEU A 36 -7.73 9.10 10.30
CA LEU A 36 -7.49 8.08 9.28
C LEU A 36 -8.17 8.43 7.96
N TYR A 37 -7.50 8.14 6.84
CA TYR A 37 -8.00 8.35 5.48
C TYR A 37 -7.79 7.08 4.66
N LEU A 38 -8.88 6.57 4.07
CA LEU A 38 -8.82 5.47 3.11
C LEU A 38 -8.59 6.02 1.70
N ILE A 39 -7.69 5.39 0.98
CA ILE A 39 -7.38 5.65 -0.42
C ILE A 39 -7.43 4.29 -1.14
N GLU A 40 -8.21 4.18 -2.20
CA GLU A 40 -8.09 3.05 -3.11
C GLU A 40 -7.06 3.37 -4.19
N GLN A 41 -6.40 2.37 -4.74
CA GLN A 41 -5.33 2.57 -5.72
C GLN A 41 -5.78 3.42 -6.91
N ASN A 42 -7.01 3.20 -7.40
CA ASN A 42 -7.57 3.91 -8.54
C ASN A 42 -7.94 5.37 -8.24
N ASP A 43 -7.96 5.75 -6.98
CA ASP A 43 -8.25 7.12 -6.54
C ASP A 43 -7.00 8.02 -6.55
N LEU A 44 -5.80 7.42 -6.69
CA LEU A 44 -4.53 8.16 -6.77
C LEU A 44 -4.34 8.77 -8.15
N TYR A 45 -3.92 10.02 -8.20
CA TYR A 45 -3.55 10.69 -9.45
C TYR A 45 -2.51 11.78 -9.23
N LEU A 46 -1.89 12.21 -10.30
CA LEU A 46 -0.95 13.34 -10.33
C LEU A 46 -1.59 14.45 -11.17
N ASP A 47 -1.79 15.61 -10.58
CA ASP A 47 -2.20 16.82 -11.27
C ASP A 47 -0.95 17.71 -11.45
N CYS A 48 -0.39 17.72 -12.65
CA CYS A 48 0.93 18.27 -12.92
C CYS A 48 2.00 17.64 -12.01
N ASP A 49 2.45 18.35 -10.97
CA ASP A 49 3.40 17.88 -9.96
C ASP A 49 2.77 17.65 -8.58
N GLU A 50 1.46 17.88 -8.46
CA GLU A 50 0.74 17.73 -7.21
C GLU A 50 0.14 16.32 -7.08
N PRO A 51 0.61 15.51 -6.12
CA PRO A 51 0.05 14.20 -5.85
C PRO A 51 -1.28 14.35 -5.09
N ARG A 52 -2.35 13.82 -5.66
CA ARG A 52 -3.71 13.95 -5.16
C ARG A 52 -4.41 12.59 -5.06
N ALA A 53 -5.48 12.55 -4.28
CA ALA A 53 -6.36 11.39 -4.23
C ALA A 53 -7.80 11.75 -3.84
N LEU A 54 -8.76 10.95 -4.33
CA LEU A 54 -10.10 10.91 -3.75
C LEU A 54 -10.04 10.06 -2.47
N THR A 55 -10.16 10.70 -1.31
CA THR A 55 -10.03 10.05 0.00
C THR A 55 -11.33 10.08 0.78
N ALA A 56 -11.60 9.04 1.54
CA ALA A 56 -12.65 9.03 2.54
C ALA A 56 -12.03 9.03 3.96
N GLU A 57 -12.47 9.94 4.82
CA GLU A 57 -12.13 9.83 6.24
C GLU A 57 -12.73 8.55 6.79
N LEU A 58 -11.89 7.77 7.47
CA LEU A 58 -12.18 6.41 7.93
C LEU A 58 -12.28 6.39 9.45
N ASN A 59 -13.32 5.76 9.96
CA ASN A 59 -13.40 5.37 11.35
C ASN A 59 -13.40 3.84 11.43
N VAL A 60 -12.60 3.26 12.33
CA VAL A 60 -12.50 1.80 12.50
C VAL A 60 -12.91 1.38 13.90
N PHE A 61 -13.45 0.15 14.01
CA PHE A 61 -13.92 -0.43 15.24
C PHE A 61 -13.46 -1.88 15.36
N ASP A 62 -13.21 -2.34 16.57
CA ASP A 62 -12.92 -3.75 16.87
C ASP A 62 -14.24 -4.53 17.07
N ASP A 63 -15.03 -4.59 16.01
CA ASP A 63 -16.33 -5.27 15.97
C ASP A 63 -16.50 -5.95 14.61
N GLU A 64 -16.60 -7.28 14.59
CA GLU A 64 -16.72 -8.08 13.36
C GLU A 64 -17.96 -7.72 12.53
N ASN A 65 -19.04 -7.24 13.17
CA ASN A 65 -20.28 -6.86 12.48
C ASN A 65 -20.22 -5.45 11.91
N LYS A 66 -19.34 -4.59 12.45
CA LYS A 66 -19.22 -3.19 12.05
C LYS A 66 -17.81 -2.68 12.30
N TRP A 67 -16.83 -3.10 11.49
CA TRP A 67 -15.43 -2.74 11.70
C TRP A 67 -15.01 -1.40 11.10
N PHE A 68 -15.85 -0.77 10.26
CA PHE A 68 -15.53 0.53 9.68
C PHE A 68 -16.75 1.40 9.41
N GLU A 69 -16.51 2.70 9.31
CA GLU A 69 -17.39 3.72 8.74
C GLU A 69 -16.57 4.64 7.84
N LEU A 70 -17.14 4.97 6.68
CA LEU A 70 -16.53 5.90 5.72
C LEU A 70 -17.37 7.16 5.59
N LYS A 71 -16.73 8.32 5.61
CA LYS A 71 -17.36 9.58 5.18
C LYS A 71 -17.33 9.68 3.65
N THR A 72 -18.04 10.68 3.12
CA THR A 72 -18.03 10.98 1.68
C THR A 72 -16.61 11.26 1.20
N LYS A 73 -16.23 10.67 0.07
CA LYS A 73 -14.94 10.92 -0.58
C LYS A 73 -14.78 12.41 -0.90
N LYS A 74 -13.57 12.91 -0.66
CA LYS A 74 -13.13 14.27 -1.00
C LYS A 74 -11.81 14.18 -1.74
N ASP A 75 -11.64 15.08 -2.68
CA ASP A 75 -10.37 15.28 -3.36
C ASP A 75 -9.43 16.12 -2.49
N ILE A 76 -8.27 15.57 -2.15
CA ILE A 76 -7.27 16.27 -1.35
C ILE A 76 -5.87 16.14 -1.99
N SER A 77 -5.00 17.11 -1.70
CA SER A 77 -3.57 16.85 -1.83
C SER A 77 -3.14 15.79 -0.82
N ILE A 78 -2.51 14.71 -1.27
CA ILE A 78 -1.97 13.72 -0.33
C ILE A 78 -0.73 14.23 0.40
N SER A 79 -0.18 15.39 -0.02
CA SER A 79 0.85 16.13 0.72
C SER A 79 0.35 16.74 2.03
N ASP A 80 -0.97 16.82 2.21
CA ASP A 80 -1.60 17.26 3.48
C ASP A 80 -1.64 16.16 4.54
N LEU A 81 -1.22 14.94 4.21
CA LEU A 81 -1.12 13.81 5.13
C LEU A 81 0.27 13.75 5.76
N ASP A 82 0.35 13.36 7.03
CA ASP A 82 1.63 13.19 7.73
C ASP A 82 2.32 11.87 7.36
N VAL A 83 1.54 10.82 7.18
CA VAL A 83 2.04 9.49 6.83
C VAL A 83 1.07 8.76 5.90
N ILE A 84 1.62 8.00 4.95
CA ILE A 84 0.84 7.12 4.07
C ILE A 84 1.41 5.71 4.15
N LEU A 85 0.54 4.74 4.38
CA LEU A 85 0.87 3.32 4.36
C LEU A 85 0.45 2.73 3.01
N MET A 86 1.41 2.16 2.27
CA MET A 86 1.12 1.39 1.05
C MET A 86 0.85 -0.05 1.44
N ARG A 87 -0.43 -0.40 1.55
CA ARG A 87 -0.93 -1.72 1.96
C ARG A 87 -1.77 -2.40 0.90
N LYS A 88 -1.71 -1.90 -0.34
CA LYS A 88 -2.35 -2.55 -1.48
C LYS A 88 -1.68 -3.89 -1.76
N ASP A 89 -2.48 -4.93 -1.79
CA ASP A 89 -2.02 -6.26 -2.16
C ASP A 89 -1.66 -6.36 -3.65
N PRO A 90 -0.78 -7.30 -4.06
CA PRO A 90 -0.49 -7.55 -5.47
C PRO A 90 -1.75 -7.69 -6.33
N PRO A 91 -1.68 -7.48 -7.65
CA PRO A 91 -0.51 -7.76 -8.49
C PRO A 91 0.49 -6.60 -8.58
N PHE A 92 1.78 -6.93 -8.65
CA PHE A 92 2.85 -6.00 -9.00
C PHE A 92 2.83 -5.77 -10.53
N ASN A 93 1.99 -4.84 -10.96
CA ASN A 93 1.72 -4.49 -12.35
C ASN A 93 2.06 -3.01 -12.61
N LYS A 94 1.73 -2.53 -13.82
CA LYS A 94 2.01 -1.14 -14.20
C LYS A 94 1.28 -0.14 -13.29
N GLU A 95 0.04 -0.39 -12.96
CA GLU A 95 -0.78 0.48 -12.08
C GLU A 95 -0.17 0.59 -10.69
N TYR A 96 0.33 -0.53 -10.15
CA TYR A 96 1.05 -0.54 -8.88
C TYR A 96 2.32 0.32 -8.95
N ILE A 97 3.11 0.16 -10.03
CA ILE A 97 4.34 0.94 -10.24
C ILE A 97 4.01 2.43 -10.36
N TYR A 98 2.99 2.82 -11.15
CA TYR A 98 2.57 4.22 -11.25
C TYR A 98 2.10 4.78 -9.90
N SER A 99 1.38 4.00 -9.10
CA SER A 99 1.03 4.42 -7.73
C SER A 99 2.26 4.74 -6.89
N THR A 100 3.33 3.95 -7.01
CA THR A 100 4.58 4.23 -6.28
C THR A 100 5.27 5.51 -6.75
N TYR A 101 5.16 5.90 -8.03
CA TYR A 101 5.68 7.18 -8.52
C TYR A 101 4.88 8.37 -7.99
N ILE A 102 3.56 8.25 -7.88
CA ILE A 102 2.72 9.28 -7.24
C ILE A 102 3.11 9.44 -5.77
N LEU A 103 3.30 8.32 -5.06
CA LEU A 103 3.74 8.34 -3.67
C LEU A 103 5.15 8.91 -3.50
N GLU A 104 6.04 8.69 -4.46
CA GLU A 104 7.36 9.29 -4.45
C GLU A 104 7.28 10.82 -4.62
N ALA A 105 6.33 11.34 -5.40
CA ALA A 105 6.07 12.77 -5.48
C ALA A 105 5.62 13.33 -4.12
N ALA A 106 4.72 12.63 -3.41
CA ALA A 106 4.31 13.00 -2.04
C ALA A 106 5.49 12.95 -1.06
N LYS A 107 6.34 11.93 -1.15
CA LYS A 107 7.57 11.80 -0.33
C LYS A 107 8.49 13.01 -0.52
N ARG A 108 8.71 13.47 -1.78
CA ARG A 108 9.51 14.66 -2.07
C ARG A 108 8.93 15.94 -1.45
N LYS A 109 7.62 15.97 -1.19
CA LYS A 109 6.93 17.07 -0.49
C LYS A 109 6.88 16.90 1.03
N GLY A 110 7.56 15.88 1.58
CA GLY A 110 7.75 15.70 3.02
C GLY A 110 6.83 14.68 3.69
N VAL A 111 5.96 14.00 2.96
CA VAL A 111 5.10 12.95 3.51
C VAL A 111 5.92 11.70 3.83
N LEU A 112 5.74 11.13 5.00
CA LEU A 112 6.33 9.83 5.34
C LEU A 112 5.55 8.71 4.62
N ILE A 113 6.20 8.02 3.70
CA ILE A 113 5.61 6.88 2.99
C ILE A 113 6.19 5.57 3.51
N VAL A 114 5.32 4.64 3.88
CA VAL A 114 5.69 3.29 4.39
C VAL A 114 4.92 2.23 3.58
N ASN A 115 5.61 1.32 2.92
CA ASN A 115 7.06 1.23 2.72
C ASN A 115 7.53 2.27 1.70
N ASP A 116 8.83 2.51 1.70
CA ASP A 116 9.47 3.43 0.76
C ASP A 116 9.12 3.11 -0.69
N PRO A 117 8.67 4.09 -1.52
CA PRO A 117 8.21 3.83 -2.88
C PRO A 117 9.29 3.24 -3.80
N GLN A 118 10.54 3.65 -3.64
CA GLN A 118 11.65 3.08 -4.39
C GLN A 118 11.90 1.63 -3.98
N SER A 119 11.90 1.34 -2.68
CA SER A 119 12.06 -0.02 -2.16
C SER A 119 10.92 -0.95 -2.62
N LEU A 120 9.68 -0.45 -2.72
CA LEU A 120 8.57 -1.23 -3.27
C LEU A 120 8.80 -1.66 -4.72
N ARG A 121 9.47 -0.84 -5.52
CA ARG A 121 9.85 -1.18 -6.91
C ARG A 121 11.05 -2.14 -6.96
N ASP A 122 12.06 -1.90 -6.16
CA ASP A 122 13.35 -2.60 -6.24
C ASP A 122 13.31 -3.96 -5.53
N CYS A 123 12.59 -4.05 -4.41
CA CYS A 123 12.53 -5.24 -3.58
C CYS A 123 11.33 -6.14 -3.93
N ASN A 124 11.18 -6.51 -5.22
CA ASN A 124 10.18 -7.51 -5.61
C ASN A 124 10.47 -8.83 -4.89
N GLU A 125 9.49 -9.35 -4.16
CA GLU A 125 9.64 -10.50 -3.26
C GLU A 125 10.22 -11.76 -3.91
N LYS A 126 10.03 -11.95 -5.21
CA LYS A 126 10.51 -13.13 -5.95
C LYS A 126 11.92 -12.96 -6.49
N ILE A 127 12.25 -11.77 -7.01
CA ILE A 127 13.59 -11.51 -7.55
C ILE A 127 14.55 -11.13 -6.43
N PHE A 128 14.13 -10.26 -5.52
CA PHE A 128 14.98 -9.81 -4.40
C PHE A 128 15.40 -10.94 -3.47
N ALA A 129 14.61 -12.00 -3.36
CA ALA A 129 14.98 -13.20 -2.62
C ALA A 129 16.28 -13.83 -3.13
N THR A 130 16.63 -13.66 -4.42
CA THR A 130 17.88 -14.20 -5.00
C THR A 130 19.15 -13.61 -4.42
N GLU A 131 19.08 -12.42 -3.80
CA GLU A 131 20.19 -11.80 -3.09
C GLU A 131 20.55 -12.55 -1.79
N PHE A 132 19.66 -13.40 -1.29
CA PHE A 132 19.79 -14.16 -0.04
C PHE A 132 19.90 -15.66 -0.29
N LYS A 133 20.81 -16.07 -1.18
CA LYS A 133 20.99 -17.47 -1.63
C LYS A 133 21.04 -18.50 -0.51
N GLN A 134 21.61 -18.12 0.66
CA GLN A 134 21.73 -19.01 1.82
C GLN A 134 20.38 -19.35 2.47
N PHE A 135 19.31 -18.61 2.16
CA PHE A 135 17.97 -18.81 2.73
C PHE A 135 16.93 -19.23 1.68
N THR A 136 17.33 -19.34 0.41
CA THR A 136 16.42 -19.71 -0.66
C THR A 136 16.67 -21.12 -1.17
N PRO A 137 15.63 -21.89 -1.53
CA PRO A 137 15.81 -23.12 -2.28
C PRO A 137 16.37 -22.82 -3.68
N PRO A 138 16.76 -23.85 -4.46
CA PRO A 138 17.09 -23.68 -5.87
C PRO A 138 15.97 -22.92 -6.58
N LEU A 139 16.31 -21.87 -7.33
CA LEU A 139 15.36 -20.93 -7.93
C LEU A 139 15.77 -20.61 -9.37
N ILE A 140 14.80 -20.58 -10.27
CA ILE A 140 14.95 -20.05 -11.62
C ILE A 140 13.84 -19.02 -11.91
N VAL A 141 14.20 -17.91 -12.53
CA VAL A 141 13.26 -16.90 -13.01
C VAL A 141 13.42 -16.77 -14.52
N THR A 142 12.45 -17.26 -15.28
CA THR A 142 12.51 -17.24 -16.72
C THR A 142 11.11 -17.34 -17.35
N LYS A 143 10.94 -16.77 -18.56
CA LYS A 143 9.77 -17.03 -19.44
C LYS A 143 10.03 -18.16 -20.43
N ASN A 144 11.26 -18.68 -20.51
CA ASN A 144 11.62 -19.74 -21.46
C ASN A 144 11.22 -21.10 -20.92
N ILE A 145 10.22 -21.70 -21.54
CA ILE A 145 9.66 -23.00 -21.11
C ILE A 145 10.70 -24.15 -21.17
N LYS A 146 11.69 -24.09 -22.10
CA LYS A 146 12.75 -25.11 -22.19
C LYS A 146 13.65 -25.05 -20.97
N LEU A 147 14.00 -23.84 -20.49
CA LEU A 147 14.78 -23.65 -19.28
C LEU A 147 14.03 -24.10 -18.03
N LEU A 148 12.70 -23.83 -17.98
CA LEU A 148 11.86 -24.32 -16.87
C LEU A 148 11.85 -25.85 -16.82
N LYS A 149 11.69 -26.52 -17.97
CA LYS A 149 11.73 -27.99 -18.03
C LYS A 149 13.08 -28.55 -17.59
N ALA A 150 14.19 -27.95 -18.05
CA ALA A 150 15.53 -28.39 -17.66
C ALA A 150 15.84 -28.17 -16.19
N PHE A 151 15.21 -27.21 -15.54
CA PHE A 151 15.36 -26.95 -14.11
C PHE A 151 14.63 -27.99 -13.24
N LEU A 152 13.57 -28.61 -13.75
CA LEU A 152 12.75 -29.58 -13.04
C LEU A 152 13.26 -31.03 -13.17
N THR A 153 14.25 -31.27 -14.03
CA THR A 153 14.91 -32.59 -14.20
C THR A 153 16.17 -32.67 -13.36
#